data_f8cc0011a28e7f49b6eb8b10bf281471
#
_entry.id   f8cc0011a28e7f49b6eb8b10bf281471
#
_cell.length_a   1.000
_cell.length_b   1.000
_cell.length_c   1.000
_cell.angle_alpha   90.00
_cell.angle_beta   90.00
_cell.angle_gamma   90.00
#
_symmetry.space_group_name_H-M   'P 1'
#
loop_
_entity.id
_entity.type
_entity.pdbx_description
1 polymer ?
#
loop_
_entity_poly.entity_id
_entity_poly.type
_entity_poly.pdbx_seq_one_letter_code
_entity_poly.pdbx_strand_id
1 'polypeptide(L)' 'MTGFTMKTEEDVNNLYEKAISLGAIDEGVPGQRATGFYGGYVRDLDGNKLTFCKFG' A
#
# COMPACT_ATOMS: atom_id res chain seq x y z
N MET A 1 11.53 0.93 5.45
CA MET A 1 10.16 0.82 4.93
C MET A 1 9.43 -0.32 5.62
N THR A 2 8.19 -0.08 6.04
CA THR A 2 7.37 -1.09 6.70
C THR A 2 6.40 -1.70 5.70
N GLY A 3 6.35 -3.02 5.64
CA GLY A 3 5.48 -3.73 4.72
C GLY A 3 4.34 -4.45 5.45
N PHE A 4 3.14 -4.37 4.89
CA PHE A 4 1.96 -5.08 5.40
C PHE A 4 1.45 -5.99 4.30
N THR A 5 1.45 -7.30 4.55
CA THR A 5 0.98 -8.29 3.58
C THR A 5 -0.50 -8.54 3.78
N MET A 6 -1.27 -8.39 2.69
CA MET A 6 -2.72 -8.59 2.71
C MET A 6 -3.07 -9.89 2.00
N LYS A 7 -4.28 -10.37 2.23
CA LYS A 7 -4.75 -11.62 1.60
C LYS A 7 -5.35 -11.39 0.23
N THR A 8 -5.90 -10.20 -0.01
CA THR A 8 -6.57 -9.89 -1.28
C THR A 8 -6.15 -8.52 -1.79
N GLU A 9 -6.35 -8.30 -3.09
CA GLU A 9 -6.10 -6.99 -3.70
C GLU A 9 -7.05 -5.95 -3.14
N GLU A 10 -8.29 -6.35 -2.84
CA GLU A 10 -9.27 -5.45 -2.24
C GLU A 10 -8.78 -4.92 -0.90
N ASP A 11 -8.18 -5.78 -0.07
CA ASP A 11 -7.63 -5.36 1.21
C ASP A 11 -6.50 -4.35 1.03
N VAL A 12 -5.65 -4.56 0.02
CA VAL A 12 -4.58 -3.60 -0.29
C VAL A 12 -5.18 -2.25 -0.65
N ASN A 13 -6.18 -2.25 -1.54
CA ASN A 13 -6.83 -1.02 -1.97
C ASN A 13 -7.50 -0.30 -0.82
N ASN A 14 -8.22 -1.03 0.03
CA ASN A 14 -8.94 -0.45 1.16
C ASN A 14 -7.98 0.18 2.16
N LEU A 15 -6.88 -0.49 2.46
CA LEU A 15 -5.92 0.02 3.42
C LEU A 15 -5.18 1.24 2.86
N TYR A 16 -4.85 1.21 1.57
CA TYR A 16 -4.25 2.34 0.90
C TYR A 16 -5.18 3.57 0.99
N GLU A 17 -6.44 3.40 0.63
CA GLU A 17 -7.41 4.50 0.66
C GLU A 17 -7.60 5.05 2.06
N LYS A 18 -7.62 4.17 3.06
CA LYS A 18 -7.72 4.59 4.44
C LYS A 18 -6.51 5.43 4.85
N ALA A 19 -5.32 5.00 4.47
CA ALA A 19 -4.10 5.75 4.79
C ALA A 19 -4.14 7.14 4.16
N ILE A 20 -4.54 7.24 2.89
CA ILE A 20 -4.65 8.53 2.22
C ILE A 20 -5.68 9.42 2.92
N SER A 21 -6.82 8.86 3.34
CA SER A 21 -7.85 9.62 4.03
C SER A 21 -7.38 10.15 5.39
N LEU A 22 -6.38 9.50 5.99
CA LEU A 22 -5.79 9.93 7.26
C LEU A 22 -4.64 10.91 7.08
N GLY A 23 -4.35 11.31 5.85
CA GLY A 23 -3.33 12.32 5.57
C GLY A 23 -2.02 11.79 5.01
N ALA A 24 -1.90 10.50 4.76
CA ALA A 24 -0.69 9.96 4.15
C ALA A 24 -0.54 10.45 2.71
N ILE A 25 0.70 10.50 2.24
CA ILE A 25 1.02 10.98 0.90
C ILE A 25 1.16 9.77 -0.03
N ASP A 26 0.56 9.87 -1.22
CA ASP A 26 0.68 8.84 -2.25
C ASP A 26 2.12 8.74 -2.73
N GLU A 27 2.68 7.52 -2.68
CA GLU A 27 4.00 7.21 -3.21
C GLU A 27 3.91 6.13 -4.29
N GLY A 28 2.72 5.65 -4.58
CA GLY A 28 2.47 4.64 -5.61
C GLY A 28 1.10 4.03 -5.43
N VAL A 29 0.17 4.35 -6.36
CA VAL A 29 -1.19 3.82 -6.34
C VAL A 29 -1.15 2.29 -6.38
N PRO A 30 -2.07 1.58 -5.68
CA PRO A 30 -2.10 0.12 -5.74
C PRO A 30 -2.20 -0.40 -7.16
N GLY A 31 -1.40 -1.41 -7.47
CA GLY A 31 -1.39 -2.02 -8.79
C GLY A 31 -0.44 -3.20 -8.83
N GLN A 32 -0.48 -3.95 -9.91
CA GLN A 32 0.43 -5.06 -10.12
C GLN A 32 1.82 -4.52 -10.44
N ARG A 33 2.78 -4.79 -9.55
CA ARG A 33 4.16 -4.31 -9.71
C ARG A 33 5.05 -5.32 -10.41
N ALA A 34 4.73 -6.62 -10.21
CA ALA A 34 5.45 -7.72 -10.83
C ALA A 34 4.54 -8.94 -10.83
N THR A 35 4.93 -9.98 -11.55
CA THR A 35 4.18 -11.24 -11.56
C THR A 35 4.07 -11.75 -10.11
N GLY A 36 2.83 -11.93 -9.65
CA GLY A 36 2.58 -12.41 -8.29
C GLY A 36 2.79 -11.37 -7.19
N PHE A 37 2.94 -10.08 -7.54
CA PHE A 37 3.12 -9.03 -6.56
C PHE A 37 2.23 -7.83 -6.88
N TYR A 38 1.26 -7.58 -6.02
CA TYR A 38 0.34 -6.45 -6.13
C TYR A 38 0.53 -5.57 -4.89
N GLY A 39 0.73 -4.28 -5.06
CA GLY A 39 0.96 -3.43 -3.90
C GLY A 39 0.84 -1.95 -4.16
N GLY A 40 0.67 -1.20 -3.08
CA GLY A 40 0.64 0.24 -3.09
C GLY A 40 1.59 0.80 -2.04
N TYR A 41 1.98 2.05 -2.21
CA TYR A 41 2.93 2.72 -1.34
C TYR A 41 2.39 4.05 -0.89
N VAL A 42 2.61 4.37 0.38
CA VAL A 42 2.28 5.70 0.93
C VAL A 42 3.42 6.14 1.85
N ARG A 43 3.46 7.43 2.14
CA ARG A 43 4.38 7.98 3.13
C ARG A 43 3.54 8.63 4.23
N ASP A 44 3.83 8.29 5.48
CA ASP A 44 3.06 8.85 6.59
C ASP A 44 3.53 10.28 6.91
N LEU A 45 2.88 10.92 7.89
CA LEU A 45 3.16 12.30 8.24
C LEU A 45 4.55 12.47 8.86
N ASP A 46 5.13 11.40 9.37
CA ASP A 46 6.49 11.43 9.93
C ASP A 46 7.56 11.13 8.89
N GLY A 47 7.15 10.91 7.63
CA GLY A 47 8.07 10.64 6.54
C GLY A 47 8.42 9.18 6.35
N ASN A 48 7.77 8.26 7.04
CA ASN A 48 8.03 6.82 6.91
C ASN A 48 7.27 6.27 5.71
N LYS A 49 7.96 5.49 4.87
CA LYS A 49 7.35 4.86 3.72
C LYS A 49 6.72 3.52 4.12
N LEU A 50 5.48 3.33 3.73
CA LEU A 50 4.72 2.11 4.03
C LEU A 50 4.30 1.43 2.73
N THR A 51 4.31 0.10 2.74
CA THR A 51 3.87 -0.71 1.61
C THR A 51 2.74 -1.62 2.04
N PHE A 52 1.66 -1.63 1.26
CA PHE A 52 0.56 -2.57 1.44
C PHE A 52 0.57 -3.49 0.24
N CYS A 53 0.75 -4.79 0.46
CA CYS A 53 0.99 -5.69 -0.66
C CYS A 53 0.32 -7.04 -0.51
N LYS A 54 0.18 -7.73 -1.64
CA LYS A 54 -0.35 -9.08 -1.71
C LYS A 54 0.57 -9.89 -2.62
N PHE A 55 0.98 -11.06 -2.15
CA PHE A 55 1.78 -12.00 -2.93
C PHE A 55 0.89 -13.14 -3.43
N GLY A 56 1.19 -13.64 -4.63
CA GLY A 56 0.49 -14.77 -5.21
C GLY A 56 -0.32 -14.47 -6.46
#